data_8810d9160198fcf6012727477ec25c7d
#
_entry.id   8810d9160198fcf6012727477ec25c7d
#
_cell.length_a   1.000
_cell.length_b   1.000
_cell.length_c   1.000
_cell.angle_alpha   90.00
_cell.angle_beta   90.00
_cell.angle_gamma   90.00
#
_symmetry.space_group_name_H-M   'P 1'
#
loop_
_entity.id
_entity.type
_entity.pdbx_description
1 polymer ?
#
loop_
_entity_poly.entity_id
_entity_poly.type
_entity_poly.pdbx_seq_one_letter_code
_entity_poly.pdbx_strand_id
1 'polypeptide(L)'
;MKYTILICLMLQTFFVISQKKNQPKVINSQEKLEKMIADLSKANESQVINWRRHLHQYPELSNREFKTMAYIAENLKGLDVTIETGMAHTGVVAVLNTGKPGPVIGLRADMDGLPVYERVKLPFASKEETEYLGQKVGIMHACGHDSHVAILMGTAKILSAMKNDLKGKIVFVFQPAEEGAPKGEEGGAELMIKQGLIEKYGIEVMYGLHISSVTEVGTITYKPMGAMAAADQFSIKVKGKQTHGSRPWSGVDPIVVSAQIILGLQTIISRQTELTNEAAVITVGKITSGVRNNIIPEEAEMIGTIRTLDTTMQKIIHEKIKLTAEKIAESAGAKAEVDIKIGYPVTYNNPQLTAKMLPSLEKAAGENNVRVVKASTGAEDFSFYAQKVPGLFFFLGGKPKNVDTIDASQHHTPDFFIDESGFILGMKALAQLVIDTK
;
A
#
# COMPACT_ATOMS: atom_id res chain seq x y z
N MET A 1 -4.51 -92.44 -49.43
CA MET A 1 -3.79 -91.26 -49.97
C MET A 1 -4.75 -90.13 -49.94
N LYS A 2 -4.58 -89.21 -48.97
CA LYS A 2 -5.42 -88.02 -48.81
C LYS A 2 -4.48 -86.82 -48.89
N TYR A 3 -4.65 -85.97 -49.88
CA TYR A 3 -3.92 -84.75 -50.06
C TYR A 3 -4.63 -83.63 -49.26
N THR A 4 -3.92 -83.02 -48.32
CA THR A 4 -4.39 -81.83 -47.58
C THR A 4 -3.79 -80.58 -48.24
N ILE A 5 -4.66 -79.75 -48.76
CA ILE A 5 -4.28 -78.44 -49.38
C ILE A 5 -4.23 -77.38 -48.25
N LEU A 6 -3.05 -76.81 -48.06
CA LEU A 6 -2.82 -75.71 -47.09
C LEU A 6 -3.07 -74.36 -47.81
N ILE A 7 -4.14 -73.63 -47.40
CA ILE A 7 -4.44 -72.32 -47.90
C ILE A 7 -3.75 -71.29 -46.98
N CYS A 8 -2.75 -70.61 -47.51
CA CYS A 8 -2.07 -69.45 -46.81
C CYS A 8 -2.90 -68.18 -47.03
N LEU A 9 -3.60 -67.73 -45.96
CA LEU A 9 -4.23 -66.37 -45.97
C LEU A 9 -3.16 -65.32 -45.61
N MET A 10 -2.77 -64.48 -46.55
CA MET A 10 -2.00 -63.25 -46.28
C MET A 10 -2.95 -62.17 -45.77
N LEU A 11 -2.88 -61.84 -44.48
CA LEU A 11 -3.48 -60.64 -43.92
C LEU A 11 -2.58 -59.41 -44.28
N GLN A 12 -3.02 -58.58 -45.17
CA GLN A 12 -2.47 -57.24 -45.39
C GLN A 12 -3.04 -56.31 -44.34
N THR A 13 -2.26 -55.97 -43.33
CA THR A 13 -2.56 -54.89 -42.36
C THR A 13 -2.29 -53.54 -42.99
N PHE A 14 -3.34 -52.82 -43.36
CA PHE A 14 -3.26 -51.40 -43.74
C PHE A 14 -3.01 -50.55 -42.48
N PHE A 15 -1.81 -50.04 -42.32
CA PHE A 15 -1.51 -48.96 -41.37
C PHE A 15 -2.10 -47.64 -41.89
N VAL A 16 -3.28 -47.24 -41.40
CA VAL A 16 -3.82 -45.93 -41.61
C VAL A 16 -3.07 -44.95 -40.65
N ILE A 17 -2.05 -44.26 -41.14
CA ILE A 17 -1.42 -43.16 -40.45
C ILE A 17 -2.42 -42.00 -40.47
N SER A 18 -3.18 -41.85 -39.39
CA SER A 18 -4.01 -40.68 -39.13
C SER A 18 -3.08 -39.47 -38.87
N GLN A 19 -2.81 -38.66 -39.90
CA GLN A 19 -2.25 -37.34 -39.71
C GLN A 19 -3.29 -36.50 -38.97
N LYS A 20 -3.12 -36.32 -37.64
CA LYS A 20 -3.79 -35.26 -36.88
C LYS A 20 -3.36 -33.93 -37.52
N LYS A 21 -4.18 -33.37 -38.40
CA LYS A 21 -4.07 -31.95 -38.79
C LYS A 21 -4.19 -31.15 -37.50
N ASN A 22 -3.10 -30.50 -37.09
CA ASN A 22 -3.15 -29.48 -36.07
C ASN A 22 -4.07 -28.37 -36.59
N GLN A 23 -5.34 -28.41 -36.21
CA GLN A 23 -6.20 -27.23 -36.39
C GLN A 23 -5.62 -26.11 -35.56
N PRO A 24 -5.47 -24.91 -36.09
CA PRO A 24 -5.01 -23.77 -35.31
C PRO A 24 -5.99 -23.60 -34.13
N LYS A 25 -5.43 -23.61 -32.91
CA LYS A 25 -6.21 -23.41 -31.69
C LYS A 25 -6.87 -22.02 -31.81
N VAL A 26 -8.19 -21.98 -31.90
CA VAL A 26 -8.92 -20.70 -31.91
C VAL A 26 -8.67 -20.06 -30.56
N ILE A 27 -7.80 -19.07 -30.53
CA ILE A 27 -7.51 -18.27 -29.33
C ILE A 27 -8.80 -17.53 -29.00
N ASN A 28 -9.35 -17.73 -27.80
CA ASN A 28 -10.52 -17.00 -27.37
C ASN A 28 -10.18 -15.51 -27.15
N SER A 29 -11.19 -14.65 -27.09
CA SER A 29 -10.96 -13.20 -26.96
C SER A 29 -10.20 -12.84 -25.69
N GLN A 30 -10.37 -13.59 -24.59
CA GLN A 30 -9.69 -13.38 -23.33
C GLN A 30 -8.20 -13.75 -23.43
N GLU A 31 -7.88 -14.93 -23.98
CA GLU A 31 -6.48 -15.35 -24.21
C GLU A 31 -5.73 -14.36 -25.11
N LYS A 32 -6.43 -13.75 -26.08
CA LYS A 32 -5.85 -12.70 -26.93
C LYS A 32 -5.46 -11.48 -26.11
N LEU A 33 -6.33 -11.00 -25.21
CA LEU A 33 -6.05 -9.84 -24.34
C LEU A 33 -4.89 -10.12 -23.38
N GLU A 34 -4.89 -11.29 -22.74
CA GLU A 34 -3.80 -11.72 -21.85
C GLU A 34 -2.45 -11.75 -22.58
N LYS A 35 -2.43 -12.26 -23.80
CA LYS A 35 -1.23 -12.26 -24.64
C LYS A 35 -0.79 -10.83 -24.99
N MET A 36 -1.72 -9.95 -25.35
CA MET A 36 -1.40 -8.54 -25.64
C MET A 36 -0.80 -7.85 -24.40
N ILE A 37 -1.36 -8.06 -23.22
CA ILE A 37 -0.80 -7.54 -21.96
C ILE A 37 0.64 -8.04 -21.77
N ALA A 38 0.89 -9.34 -21.93
CA ALA A 38 2.22 -9.92 -21.76
C ALA A 38 3.24 -9.34 -22.75
N ASP A 39 2.88 -9.28 -24.04
CA ASP A 39 3.73 -8.76 -25.11
C ASP A 39 4.04 -7.26 -24.91
N LEU A 40 3.02 -6.45 -24.59
CA LEU A 40 3.18 -5.02 -24.36
C LEU A 40 3.95 -4.73 -23.05
N SER A 41 3.74 -5.51 -21.98
CA SER A 41 4.52 -5.37 -20.73
C SER A 41 6.00 -5.61 -21.00
N LYS A 42 6.34 -6.65 -21.77
CA LYS A 42 7.72 -6.94 -22.13
C LYS A 42 8.31 -5.85 -23.04
N ALA A 43 7.56 -5.38 -24.01
CA ALA A 43 8.01 -4.32 -24.94
C ALA A 43 8.29 -2.99 -24.22
N ASN A 44 7.62 -2.70 -23.11
CA ASN A 44 7.77 -1.45 -22.36
C ASN A 44 8.74 -1.57 -21.15
N GLU A 45 9.28 -2.74 -20.86
CA GLU A 45 10.14 -2.98 -19.68
C GLU A 45 11.27 -1.95 -19.54
N SER A 46 12.09 -1.79 -20.57
CA SER A 46 13.24 -0.87 -20.56
C SER A 46 12.82 0.58 -20.33
N GLN A 47 11.69 1.00 -20.89
CA GLN A 47 11.17 2.34 -20.70
C GLN A 47 10.72 2.57 -19.25
N VAL A 48 10.03 1.60 -18.66
CA VAL A 48 9.55 1.68 -17.28
C VAL A 48 10.72 1.70 -16.29
N ILE A 49 11.76 0.91 -16.54
CA ILE A 49 12.99 0.94 -15.75
C ILE A 49 13.67 2.33 -15.85
N ASN A 50 13.72 2.92 -17.06
CA ASN A 50 14.30 4.27 -17.25
C ASN A 50 13.48 5.33 -16.49
N TRP A 51 12.15 5.26 -16.52
CA TRP A 51 11.28 6.16 -15.77
C TRP A 51 11.52 6.03 -14.27
N ARG A 52 11.56 4.81 -13.74
CA ARG A 52 11.86 4.55 -12.33
C ARG A 52 13.20 5.14 -11.92
N ARG A 53 14.27 4.92 -12.70
CA ARG A 53 15.61 5.40 -12.40
C ARG A 53 15.71 6.92 -12.43
N HIS A 54 14.97 7.58 -13.34
CA HIS A 54 14.88 9.03 -13.34
C HIS A 54 14.20 9.55 -12.06
N LEU A 55 13.05 8.99 -11.70
CA LEU A 55 12.33 9.36 -10.48
C LEU A 55 13.18 9.12 -9.24
N HIS A 56 13.89 7.98 -9.18
CA HIS A 56 14.80 7.65 -8.08
C HIS A 56 15.94 8.63 -7.93
N GLN A 57 16.47 9.11 -9.06
CA GLN A 57 17.58 10.07 -9.08
C GLN A 57 17.18 11.48 -8.64
N TYR A 58 15.90 11.84 -8.83
CA TYR A 58 15.37 13.18 -8.57
C TYR A 58 14.11 13.14 -7.70
N PRO A 59 14.18 12.55 -6.49
CA PRO A 59 13.05 12.43 -5.60
C PRO A 59 12.67 13.78 -5.00
N GLU A 60 11.41 13.94 -4.65
CA GLU A 60 10.89 15.11 -3.98
C GLU A 60 10.05 14.70 -2.77
N LEU A 61 10.06 15.51 -1.69
CA LEU A 61 9.31 15.24 -0.47
C LEU A 61 7.80 15.49 -0.67
N SER A 62 6.99 14.92 0.21
CA SER A 62 5.54 15.08 0.28
C SER A 62 5.08 16.53 0.08
N ASN A 63 4.07 16.76 -0.77
CA ASN A 63 3.55 18.05 -1.20
C ASN A 63 4.59 18.96 -1.93
N ARG A 64 5.73 18.44 -2.33
CA ARG A 64 6.79 19.17 -3.06
C ARG A 64 7.16 18.47 -4.37
N GLU A 65 6.38 17.50 -4.81
CA GLU A 65 6.64 16.64 -5.97
C GLU A 65 6.33 17.35 -7.31
N PHE A 66 6.73 18.63 -7.45
CA PHE A 66 6.42 19.45 -8.63
C PHE A 66 7.13 18.97 -9.90
N LYS A 67 8.40 18.57 -9.80
CA LYS A 67 9.15 18.03 -10.94
C LYS A 67 8.64 16.62 -11.31
N THR A 68 8.32 15.82 -10.30
CA THR A 68 7.69 14.50 -10.44
C THR A 68 6.34 14.61 -11.15
N MET A 69 5.48 15.55 -10.73
CA MET A 69 4.21 15.87 -11.39
C MET A 69 4.42 16.22 -12.87
N ALA A 70 5.33 17.15 -13.15
CA ALA A 70 5.63 17.58 -14.53
C ALA A 70 6.20 16.43 -15.37
N TYR A 71 7.07 15.60 -14.80
CA TYR A 71 7.66 14.44 -15.47
C TYR A 71 6.61 13.39 -15.84
N ILE A 72 5.69 13.06 -14.91
CA ILE A 72 4.58 12.14 -15.17
C ILE A 72 3.70 12.70 -16.28
N ALA A 73 3.25 13.95 -16.17
CA ALA A 73 2.39 14.58 -17.16
C ALA A 73 3.02 14.60 -18.56
N GLU A 74 4.31 14.92 -18.66
CA GLU A 74 5.04 14.93 -19.94
C GLU A 74 5.12 13.54 -20.58
N ASN A 75 5.44 12.50 -19.78
CA ASN A 75 5.59 11.14 -20.30
C ASN A 75 4.24 10.45 -20.62
N LEU A 76 3.13 10.97 -20.12
CA LEU A 76 1.79 10.52 -20.51
C LEU A 76 1.26 11.26 -21.75
N LYS A 77 1.90 12.36 -22.20
CA LYS A 77 1.53 13.02 -23.44
C LYS A 77 1.69 12.07 -24.64
N GLY A 78 0.74 12.14 -25.53
CA GLY A 78 0.71 11.25 -26.72
C GLY A 78 0.04 9.91 -26.48
N LEU A 79 -0.31 9.56 -25.22
CA LEU A 79 -1.28 8.51 -24.93
C LEU A 79 -2.70 9.06 -25.13
N ASP A 80 -3.64 8.17 -25.42
CA ASP A 80 -5.06 8.54 -25.59
C ASP A 80 -5.73 8.73 -24.21
N VAL A 81 -5.21 9.66 -23.41
CA VAL A 81 -5.71 10.01 -22.07
C VAL A 81 -5.89 11.51 -21.92
N THR A 82 -6.86 11.93 -21.11
CA THR A 82 -6.93 13.31 -20.63
C THR A 82 -6.16 13.42 -19.31
N ILE A 83 -5.33 14.46 -19.16
CA ILE A 83 -4.46 14.65 -18.00
C ILE A 83 -4.87 15.90 -17.25
N GLU A 84 -5.01 15.78 -15.94
CA GLU A 84 -5.19 16.87 -15.00
C GLU A 84 -4.07 16.82 -13.95
N THR A 85 -3.50 17.98 -13.62
CA THR A 85 -2.41 18.12 -12.64
C THR A 85 -2.81 19.05 -11.51
N GLY A 86 -2.15 18.90 -10.35
CA GLY A 86 -2.33 19.80 -9.20
C GLY A 86 -3.42 19.37 -8.21
N MET A 87 -4.05 18.19 -8.37
CA MET A 87 -4.92 17.65 -7.34
C MET A 87 -4.09 17.30 -6.09
N ALA A 88 -4.56 17.68 -4.90
CA ALA A 88 -3.79 17.59 -3.66
C ALA A 88 -2.36 18.16 -3.80
N HIS A 89 -2.25 19.37 -4.38
CA HIS A 89 -1.03 20.14 -4.68
C HIS A 89 -0.27 19.67 -5.92
N THR A 90 0.19 18.44 -5.96
CA THR A 90 1.13 17.92 -6.98
C THR A 90 0.63 16.65 -7.67
N GLY A 91 -0.54 16.13 -7.30
CA GLY A 91 -1.09 14.92 -7.89
C GLY A 91 -1.42 15.06 -9.38
N VAL A 92 -1.34 13.94 -10.08
CA VAL A 92 -1.70 13.82 -11.51
C VAL A 92 -2.82 12.79 -11.65
N VAL A 93 -3.86 13.16 -12.38
CA VAL A 93 -4.95 12.24 -12.74
C VAL A 93 -5.02 12.16 -14.26
N ALA A 94 -4.87 10.94 -14.78
CA ALA A 94 -5.02 10.68 -16.20
C ALA A 94 -6.20 9.74 -16.46
N VAL A 95 -7.04 10.05 -17.45
CA VAL A 95 -8.26 9.30 -17.72
C VAL A 95 -8.23 8.73 -19.14
N LEU A 96 -8.25 7.41 -19.25
CA LEU A 96 -8.50 6.68 -20.49
C LEU A 96 -10.00 6.40 -20.60
N ASN A 97 -10.67 7.13 -21.47
CA ASN A 97 -12.10 6.91 -21.77
C ASN A 97 -12.23 6.07 -23.04
N THR A 98 -12.76 4.86 -22.93
CA THR A 98 -12.93 3.95 -24.08
C THR A 98 -14.10 4.34 -24.99
N GLY A 99 -14.99 5.22 -24.53
CA GLY A 99 -16.23 5.56 -25.23
C GLY A 99 -17.30 4.46 -25.18
N LYS A 100 -17.03 3.34 -24.54
CA LYS A 100 -17.94 2.19 -24.42
C LYS A 100 -18.50 2.11 -22.99
N PRO A 101 -19.76 1.68 -22.79
CA PRO A 101 -20.29 1.40 -21.46
C PRO A 101 -19.46 0.37 -20.70
N GLY A 102 -19.24 0.59 -19.42
CA GLY A 102 -18.48 -0.30 -18.55
C GLY A 102 -18.09 0.39 -17.23
N PRO A 103 -17.40 -0.32 -16.32
CA PRO A 103 -17.02 0.21 -15.02
C PRO A 103 -16.03 1.36 -15.12
N VAL A 104 -15.98 2.18 -14.08
CA VAL A 104 -14.94 3.19 -13.91
C VAL A 104 -13.95 2.69 -12.86
N ILE A 105 -12.73 2.41 -13.29
CA ILE A 105 -11.69 1.73 -12.52
C ILE A 105 -10.58 2.73 -12.19
N GLY A 106 -10.29 2.90 -10.90
CA GLY A 106 -9.13 3.65 -10.42
C GLY A 106 -7.91 2.75 -10.25
N LEU A 107 -6.76 3.20 -10.71
CA LEU A 107 -5.44 2.61 -10.46
C LEU A 107 -4.58 3.67 -9.77
N ARG A 108 -3.98 3.36 -8.61
CA ARG A 108 -3.22 4.33 -7.81
C ARG A 108 -1.75 3.97 -7.72
N ALA A 109 -0.91 4.99 -7.81
CA ALA A 109 0.48 4.97 -7.38
C ALA A 109 0.76 6.24 -6.55
N ASP A 110 1.40 6.08 -5.41
CA ASP A 110 2.03 7.16 -4.64
C ASP A 110 3.32 7.64 -5.31
N MET A 111 3.81 8.85 -4.98
CA MET A 111 4.92 9.43 -5.74
C MET A 111 5.93 10.26 -4.94
N ASP A 112 5.77 10.34 -3.62
CA ASP A 112 6.65 11.13 -2.75
C ASP A 112 7.89 10.34 -2.29
N GLY A 113 8.94 11.07 -1.96
CA GLY A 113 10.18 10.57 -1.38
C GLY A 113 10.29 10.90 0.10
N LEU A 114 11.28 10.31 0.76
CA LEU A 114 11.54 10.40 2.19
C LEU A 114 12.80 11.21 2.51
N PRO A 115 12.88 11.85 3.69
CA PRO A 115 14.05 12.60 4.13
C PRO A 115 15.19 11.66 4.60
N VAL A 116 15.76 10.91 3.65
CA VAL A 116 16.78 9.87 3.88
C VAL A 116 17.98 10.10 2.97
N TYR A 117 19.21 10.01 3.50
CA TYR A 117 20.44 9.98 2.70
C TYR A 117 20.65 8.56 2.13
N GLU A 118 20.70 8.45 0.80
CA GLU A 118 20.94 7.17 0.14
C GLU A 118 22.38 6.69 0.31
N ARG A 119 22.56 5.40 0.64
CA ARG A 119 23.87 4.75 0.76
C ARG A 119 24.13 3.70 -0.33
N VAL A 120 23.10 3.33 -1.08
CA VAL A 120 23.21 2.34 -2.13
C VAL A 120 24.03 2.89 -3.30
N LYS A 121 25.03 2.13 -3.75
CA LYS A 121 25.90 2.55 -4.85
C LYS A 121 25.28 2.22 -6.20
N LEU A 122 24.34 3.06 -6.64
CA LEU A 122 23.67 2.94 -7.94
C LEU A 122 24.15 4.08 -8.87
N PRO A 123 24.20 3.86 -10.19
CA PRO A 123 24.51 4.93 -11.16
C PRO A 123 23.48 6.08 -11.14
N PHE A 124 22.27 5.78 -10.67
CA PHE A 124 21.14 6.69 -10.56
C PHE A 124 20.74 6.97 -9.10
N ALA A 125 21.65 6.72 -8.13
CA ALA A 125 21.41 7.05 -6.74
C ALA A 125 21.09 8.53 -6.56
N SER A 126 20.16 8.85 -5.67
CA SER A 126 19.81 10.23 -5.35
C SER A 126 20.96 10.97 -4.70
N LYS A 127 21.15 12.23 -5.11
CA LYS A 127 22.04 13.20 -4.48
C LYS A 127 21.29 14.47 -4.09
N GLU A 128 19.96 14.42 -4.17
CA GLU A 128 19.09 15.53 -3.84
C GLU A 128 19.13 15.77 -2.32
N GLU A 129 19.18 17.03 -1.94
CA GLU A 129 19.18 17.47 -0.55
C GLU A 129 18.19 18.63 -0.38
N THR A 130 17.62 18.72 0.80
CA THR A 130 16.72 19.83 1.16
C THR A 130 16.80 20.12 2.65
N GLU A 131 16.06 21.16 3.08
CA GLU A 131 15.82 21.42 4.50
C GLU A 131 14.49 20.77 4.92
N TYR A 132 14.50 19.98 5.99
CA TYR A 132 13.32 19.36 6.58
C TYR A 132 13.34 19.53 8.10
N LEU A 133 12.30 20.15 8.66
CA LEU A 133 12.19 20.48 10.10
C LEU A 133 13.42 21.24 10.65
N GLY A 134 13.99 22.17 9.85
CA GLY A 134 15.16 22.96 10.23
C GLY A 134 16.50 22.22 10.17
N GLN A 135 16.54 21.05 9.53
CA GLN A 135 17.75 20.26 9.34
C GLN A 135 17.99 19.97 7.86
N LYS A 136 19.25 19.97 7.44
CA LYS A 136 19.65 19.53 6.12
C LYS A 136 19.56 18.00 6.05
N VAL A 137 18.80 17.48 5.07
CA VAL A 137 18.56 16.05 4.86
C VAL A 137 18.75 15.69 3.40
N GLY A 138 19.12 14.43 3.13
CA GLY A 138 19.00 13.85 1.79
C GLY A 138 17.55 13.54 1.46
N ILE A 139 17.26 13.33 0.18
CA ILE A 139 15.95 12.85 -0.26
C ILE A 139 16.14 11.54 -1.02
N MET A 140 15.34 10.52 -0.71
CA MET A 140 15.42 9.20 -1.35
C MET A 140 14.03 8.57 -1.49
N HIS A 141 13.78 7.89 -2.61
CA HIS A 141 12.66 6.95 -2.69
C HIS A 141 12.98 5.67 -1.90
N ALA A 142 13.00 5.79 -0.56
CA ALA A 142 13.31 4.68 0.33
C ALA A 142 12.10 3.79 0.66
N CYS A 143 10.94 4.05 0.02
CA CYS A 143 9.74 3.21 0.08
C CYS A 143 9.38 2.56 -1.26
N GLY A 144 9.96 3.04 -2.37
CA GLY A 144 9.76 2.45 -3.71
C GLY A 144 8.65 3.09 -4.54
N HIS A 145 8.19 4.29 -4.15
CA HIS A 145 7.12 5.02 -4.87
C HIS A 145 7.52 5.38 -6.31
N ASP A 146 8.80 5.58 -6.58
CA ASP A 146 9.36 5.69 -7.93
C ASP A 146 8.99 4.48 -8.82
N SER A 147 8.97 3.28 -8.25
CA SER A 147 8.56 2.06 -8.94
C SER A 147 7.05 2.01 -9.18
N HIS A 148 6.26 2.44 -8.19
CA HIS A 148 4.80 2.47 -8.31
C HIS A 148 4.37 3.41 -9.43
N VAL A 149 4.95 4.62 -9.48
CA VAL A 149 4.75 5.59 -10.56
C VAL A 149 5.13 5.00 -11.91
N ALA A 150 6.35 4.44 -12.02
CA ALA A 150 6.84 3.89 -13.29
C ALA A 150 5.97 2.72 -13.79
N ILE A 151 5.57 1.81 -12.90
CA ILE A 151 4.67 0.69 -13.22
C ILE A 151 3.30 1.22 -13.68
N LEU A 152 2.74 2.23 -13.01
CA LEU A 152 1.44 2.80 -13.38
C LEU A 152 1.50 3.53 -14.72
N MET A 153 2.58 4.28 -15.01
CA MET A 153 2.81 4.89 -16.32
C MET A 153 2.92 3.82 -17.43
N GLY A 154 3.64 2.73 -17.16
CA GLY A 154 3.73 1.59 -18.07
C GLY A 154 2.38 0.93 -18.31
N THR A 155 1.58 0.77 -17.26
CA THR A 155 0.21 0.25 -17.34
C THR A 155 -0.70 1.17 -18.16
N ALA A 156 -0.59 2.49 -17.98
CA ALA A 156 -1.33 3.47 -18.76
C ALA A 156 -1.01 3.36 -20.27
N LYS A 157 0.26 3.16 -20.60
CA LYS A 157 0.72 2.96 -21.98
C LYS A 157 0.16 1.67 -22.60
N ILE A 158 0.16 0.56 -21.84
CA ILE A 158 -0.41 -0.72 -22.26
C ILE A 158 -1.91 -0.58 -22.51
N LEU A 159 -2.66 -0.05 -21.54
CA LEU A 159 -4.11 0.07 -21.64
C LEU A 159 -4.55 1.08 -22.71
N SER A 160 -3.78 2.15 -22.92
CA SER A 160 -4.00 3.09 -24.03
C SER A 160 -3.87 2.40 -25.39
N ALA A 161 -2.85 1.56 -25.57
CA ALA A 161 -2.68 0.76 -26.78
C ALA A 161 -3.80 -0.27 -27.00
N MET A 162 -4.43 -0.72 -25.91
CA MET A 162 -5.54 -1.69 -25.92
C MET A 162 -6.93 -1.03 -25.88
N LYS A 163 -7.04 0.31 -25.97
CA LYS A 163 -8.29 1.07 -25.76
C LYS A 163 -9.49 0.48 -26.47
N ASN A 164 -9.30 0.03 -27.72
CA ASN A 164 -10.39 -0.52 -28.55
C ASN A 164 -10.93 -1.85 -28.06
N ASP A 165 -10.19 -2.58 -27.25
CA ASP A 165 -10.57 -3.86 -26.67
C ASP A 165 -11.13 -3.71 -25.23
N LEU A 166 -11.07 -2.50 -24.64
CA LEU A 166 -11.52 -2.19 -23.30
C LEU A 166 -12.94 -1.60 -23.28
N LYS A 167 -13.52 -1.52 -22.07
CA LYS A 167 -14.83 -0.90 -21.77
C LYS A 167 -14.71 0.01 -20.56
N GLY A 168 -15.62 0.96 -20.45
CA GLY A 168 -15.69 1.89 -19.31
C GLY A 168 -14.60 2.96 -19.37
N LYS A 169 -14.14 3.37 -18.18
CA LYS A 169 -13.07 4.35 -18.01
C LYS A 169 -12.00 3.80 -17.06
N ILE A 170 -10.75 4.13 -17.33
CA ILE A 170 -9.65 3.85 -16.41
C ILE A 170 -9.06 5.18 -15.93
N VAL A 171 -8.99 5.38 -14.64
CA VAL A 171 -8.50 6.58 -13.97
C VAL A 171 -7.16 6.25 -13.31
N PHE A 172 -6.07 6.75 -13.88
CA PHE A 172 -4.73 6.61 -13.32
C PHE A 172 -4.49 7.75 -12.34
N VAL A 173 -4.26 7.42 -11.07
CA VAL A 173 -4.10 8.36 -9.97
C VAL A 173 -2.67 8.30 -9.48
N PHE A 174 -1.89 9.32 -9.78
CA PHE A 174 -0.55 9.51 -9.22
C PHE A 174 -0.69 10.45 -8.03
N GLN A 175 -0.56 9.89 -6.86
CA GLN A 175 -0.93 10.51 -5.61
C GLN A 175 0.31 11.05 -4.87
N PRO A 176 0.31 12.33 -4.41
CA PRO A 176 1.37 12.89 -3.59
C PRO A 176 1.21 12.51 -2.11
N ALA A 177 2.26 12.76 -1.32
CA ALA A 177 2.23 12.84 0.14
C ALA A 177 1.62 11.61 0.86
N GLU A 178 1.94 10.39 0.42
CA GLU A 178 1.55 9.16 1.11
C GLU A 178 2.23 9.05 2.48
N GLU A 179 3.49 9.46 2.58
CA GLU A 179 4.32 9.41 3.81
C GLU A 179 3.94 10.50 4.84
N GLY A 180 2.91 11.26 4.52
CA GLY A 180 2.34 12.32 5.35
C GLY A 180 2.68 13.72 4.88
N ALA A 181 1.66 14.59 4.89
CA ALA A 181 1.82 15.99 4.53
C ALA A 181 2.72 16.75 5.53
N PRO A 182 3.44 17.79 5.10
CA PRO A 182 4.18 18.65 5.99
C PRO A 182 3.31 19.24 7.11
N LYS A 183 3.91 19.51 8.26
CA LYS A 183 3.20 20.04 9.42
C LYS A 183 2.38 21.29 9.07
N GLY A 184 1.09 21.24 9.31
CA GLY A 184 0.14 22.35 9.06
C GLY A 184 -0.43 22.35 7.64
N GLU A 185 -0.07 21.38 6.80
CA GLU A 185 -0.65 21.19 5.49
C GLU A 185 -1.57 19.95 5.48
N GLU A 186 -2.51 19.92 4.55
CA GLU A 186 -3.24 18.71 4.18
C GLU A 186 -2.58 18.10 2.94
N GLY A 187 -2.74 16.81 2.70
CA GLY A 187 -2.16 16.12 1.55
C GLY A 187 -2.66 14.69 1.39
N GLY A 188 -1.98 13.93 0.53
CA GLY A 188 -2.22 12.51 0.34
C GLY A 188 -3.59 12.17 -0.23
N ALA A 189 -3.97 10.91 -0.05
CA ALA A 189 -5.26 10.39 -0.49
C ALA A 189 -6.44 11.11 0.17
N GLU A 190 -6.30 11.51 1.44
CA GLU A 190 -7.36 12.21 2.15
C GLU A 190 -7.73 13.53 1.45
N LEU A 191 -6.72 14.32 1.05
CA LEU A 191 -6.97 15.58 0.35
C LEU A 191 -7.51 15.34 -1.06
N MET A 192 -7.04 14.31 -1.79
CA MET A 192 -7.62 13.95 -3.09
C MET A 192 -9.11 13.58 -2.97
N ILE A 193 -9.49 12.85 -1.92
CA ILE A 193 -10.89 12.52 -1.61
C ILE A 193 -11.69 13.78 -1.27
N LYS A 194 -11.16 14.67 -0.42
CA LYS A 194 -11.80 15.95 -0.08
C LYS A 194 -12.02 16.84 -1.31
N GLN A 195 -11.12 16.78 -2.28
CA GLN A 195 -11.23 17.49 -3.57
C GLN A 195 -12.13 16.77 -4.58
N GLY A 196 -12.78 15.66 -4.16
CA GLY A 196 -13.83 15.00 -4.93
C GLY A 196 -13.32 14.05 -6.01
N LEU A 197 -12.15 13.44 -5.86
CA LEU A 197 -11.59 12.50 -6.85
C LEU A 197 -12.59 11.41 -7.26
N ILE A 198 -13.21 10.75 -6.30
CA ILE A 198 -14.12 9.62 -6.56
C ILE A 198 -15.35 10.10 -7.34
N GLU A 199 -15.99 11.15 -6.87
CA GLU A 199 -17.23 11.68 -7.43
C GLU A 199 -16.99 12.31 -8.80
N LYS A 200 -15.91 13.08 -8.96
CA LYS A 200 -15.56 13.79 -10.21
C LYS A 200 -15.36 12.85 -11.38
N TYR A 201 -14.69 11.73 -11.15
CA TYR A 201 -14.40 10.75 -12.21
C TYR A 201 -15.39 9.59 -12.22
N GLY A 202 -16.21 9.44 -11.17
CA GLY A 202 -17.20 8.36 -11.00
C GLY A 202 -16.53 7.00 -10.73
N ILE A 203 -15.43 6.97 -9.97
CA ILE A 203 -14.69 5.74 -9.68
C ILE A 203 -15.55 4.77 -8.87
N GLU A 204 -15.67 3.53 -9.33
CA GLU A 204 -16.49 2.47 -8.73
C GLU A 204 -15.66 1.42 -7.98
N VAL A 205 -14.39 1.29 -8.35
CA VAL A 205 -13.45 0.33 -7.75
C VAL A 205 -12.03 0.91 -7.82
N MET A 206 -11.20 0.63 -6.81
CA MET A 206 -9.83 1.14 -6.72
C MET A 206 -8.84 0.01 -6.55
N TYR A 207 -7.77 0.01 -7.34
CA TYR A 207 -6.64 -0.91 -7.22
C TYR A 207 -5.36 -0.13 -6.95
N GLY A 208 -4.51 -0.71 -6.10
CA GLY A 208 -3.17 -0.21 -5.82
C GLY A 208 -2.20 -1.35 -5.58
N LEU A 209 -0.93 -1.08 -5.76
CA LEU A 209 0.13 -1.99 -5.38
C LEU A 209 1.21 -1.26 -4.57
N HIS A 210 1.91 -2.01 -3.73
CA HIS A 210 3.14 -1.55 -3.10
C HIS A 210 4.25 -2.55 -3.37
N ILE A 211 5.44 -2.08 -3.75
CA ILE A 211 6.60 -2.95 -3.89
C ILE A 211 7.12 -3.35 -2.51
N SER A 212 7.56 -4.60 -2.37
CA SER A 212 8.08 -5.14 -1.11
C SER A 212 9.53 -5.57 -1.29
N SER A 213 10.44 -4.89 -0.63
CA SER A 213 11.88 -5.22 -0.64
C SER A 213 12.21 -6.54 0.08
N VAL A 214 11.27 -7.12 0.81
CA VAL A 214 11.45 -8.38 1.56
C VAL A 214 10.71 -9.57 0.91
N THR A 215 9.86 -9.32 -0.07
CA THR A 215 9.18 -10.36 -0.86
C THR A 215 9.94 -10.58 -2.15
N GLU A 216 10.23 -11.84 -2.48
CA GLU A 216 11.00 -12.20 -3.67
C GLU A 216 10.32 -11.74 -4.98
N VAL A 217 11.13 -11.19 -5.89
CA VAL A 217 10.70 -10.76 -7.22
C VAL A 217 10.00 -11.90 -7.98
N GLY A 218 8.91 -11.55 -8.68
CA GLY A 218 8.06 -12.52 -9.36
C GLY A 218 6.90 -13.05 -8.49
N THR A 219 6.78 -12.59 -7.24
CA THR A 219 5.72 -12.96 -6.31
C THR A 219 4.76 -11.79 -6.09
N ILE A 220 3.47 -12.08 -5.96
CA ILE A 220 2.44 -11.17 -5.46
C ILE A 220 1.96 -11.68 -4.11
N THR A 221 1.84 -10.78 -3.13
CA THR A 221 1.25 -11.13 -1.83
C THR A 221 0.10 -10.18 -1.50
N TYR A 222 -0.90 -10.71 -0.77
CA TYR A 222 -2.10 -9.95 -0.41
C TYR A 222 -2.69 -10.47 0.89
N LYS A 223 -3.59 -9.69 1.49
CA LYS A 223 -4.44 -10.15 2.60
C LYS A 223 -5.86 -9.59 2.39
N PRO A 224 -6.91 -10.43 2.39
CA PRO A 224 -8.30 -9.96 2.46
C PRO A 224 -8.55 -9.27 3.80
N MET A 225 -9.53 -8.37 3.84
CA MET A 225 -9.87 -7.56 5.03
C MET A 225 -8.72 -6.61 5.41
N GLY A 226 -8.44 -6.42 6.71
CA GLY A 226 -7.38 -5.54 7.17
C GLY A 226 -6.00 -6.01 6.73
N ALA A 227 -5.43 -5.38 5.70
CA ALA A 227 -4.10 -5.69 5.17
C ALA A 227 -3.00 -4.89 5.86
N MET A 228 -3.25 -3.59 6.13
CA MET A 228 -2.36 -2.73 6.89
C MET A 228 -3.15 -1.98 7.98
N ALA A 229 -2.46 -1.64 9.08
CA ALA A 229 -3.11 -1.11 10.26
C ALA A 229 -3.57 0.36 10.09
N ALA A 230 -4.65 0.71 10.78
CA ALA A 230 -4.90 2.10 11.11
C ALA A 230 -3.77 2.66 11.98
N ALA A 231 -3.48 3.95 11.82
CA ALA A 231 -2.42 4.63 12.54
C ALA A 231 -2.97 5.86 13.25
N ASP A 232 -3.36 5.67 14.51
CA ASP A 232 -3.84 6.76 15.33
C ASP A 232 -2.79 7.18 16.37
N GLN A 233 -2.91 8.41 16.85
CA GLN A 233 -2.11 8.96 17.92
C GLN A 233 -3.00 9.33 19.10
N PHE A 234 -2.49 9.23 20.32
CA PHE A 234 -3.17 9.77 21.49
C PHE A 234 -2.23 10.60 22.35
N SER A 235 -2.80 11.57 23.02
CA SER A 235 -2.18 12.27 24.15
C SER A 235 -3.06 12.18 25.38
N ILE A 236 -2.44 11.99 26.53
CA ILE A 236 -3.13 11.96 27.83
C ILE A 236 -2.40 12.93 28.76
N LYS A 237 -3.12 13.95 29.21
CA LYS A 237 -2.65 14.91 30.19
C LYS A 237 -3.29 14.61 31.53
N VAL A 238 -2.48 14.22 32.52
CA VAL A 238 -2.91 13.95 33.88
C VAL A 238 -2.66 15.17 34.75
N LYS A 239 -3.71 15.77 35.28
CA LYS A 239 -3.67 16.91 36.19
C LYS A 239 -3.83 16.42 37.61
N GLY A 240 -2.79 16.61 38.41
CA GLY A 240 -2.73 16.32 39.84
C GLY A 240 -2.75 17.59 40.67
N LYS A 241 -2.02 17.55 41.79
CA LYS A 241 -1.84 18.68 42.69
C LYS A 241 -0.43 18.68 43.24
N GLN A 242 0.34 19.73 42.91
CA GLN A 242 1.72 19.89 43.33
C GLN A 242 1.86 19.91 44.86
N THR A 243 2.91 19.27 45.39
CA THR A 243 3.26 19.30 46.79
C THR A 243 4.73 18.94 47.05
N HIS A 244 5.20 19.06 48.27
CA HIS A 244 6.53 18.60 48.67
C HIS A 244 6.63 17.08 48.60
N GLY A 245 7.69 16.53 47.95
CA GLY A 245 7.86 15.10 47.76
C GLY A 245 7.83 14.25 49.05
N SER A 246 8.16 14.83 50.21
CA SER A 246 8.03 14.13 51.53
C SER A 246 6.61 14.18 52.12
N ARG A 247 5.66 14.87 51.50
CA ARG A 247 4.27 15.01 51.97
C ARG A 247 3.26 14.69 50.87
N PRO A 248 3.30 13.47 50.27
CA PRO A 248 2.45 13.13 49.12
C PRO A 248 0.95 13.21 49.44
N TRP A 249 0.54 12.96 50.70
CA TRP A 249 -0.86 13.08 51.14
C TRP A 249 -1.44 14.51 51.10
N SER A 250 -0.62 15.54 50.87
CA SER A 250 -1.06 16.94 50.78
C SER A 250 -1.31 17.36 49.32
N GLY A 251 -1.02 16.47 48.37
CA GLY A 251 -1.20 16.68 46.94
C GLY A 251 -1.85 15.49 46.22
N VAL A 252 -1.74 15.45 44.90
CA VAL A 252 -2.13 14.32 44.04
C VAL A 252 -1.02 14.10 43.06
N ASP A 253 -0.36 12.96 43.08
CA ASP A 253 0.82 12.66 42.27
C ASP A 253 0.46 12.21 40.84
N PRO A 254 0.62 13.07 39.82
CA PRO A 254 0.29 12.71 38.44
C PRO A 254 1.25 11.68 37.84
N ILE A 255 2.47 11.52 38.40
CA ILE A 255 3.44 10.53 37.91
C ILE A 255 2.96 9.12 38.26
N VAL A 256 2.55 8.90 39.56
CA VAL A 256 2.02 7.60 39.98
C VAL A 256 0.73 7.27 39.26
N VAL A 257 -0.17 8.25 39.11
CA VAL A 257 -1.42 8.07 38.33
C VAL A 257 -1.12 7.70 36.87
N SER A 258 -0.14 8.37 36.24
CA SER A 258 0.28 8.06 34.85
C SER A 258 0.82 6.62 34.73
N ALA A 259 1.60 6.15 35.70
CA ALA A 259 2.10 4.77 35.71
C ALA A 259 0.94 3.75 35.77
N GLN A 260 -0.09 4.02 36.58
CA GLN A 260 -1.30 3.19 36.67
C GLN A 260 -2.09 3.22 35.34
N ILE A 261 -2.21 4.40 34.70
CA ILE A 261 -2.84 4.52 33.38
C ILE A 261 -2.09 3.70 32.35
N ILE A 262 -0.76 3.78 32.29
CA ILE A 262 0.05 2.98 31.34
C ILE A 262 -0.24 1.49 31.51
N LEU A 263 -0.26 0.97 32.72
CA LEU A 263 -0.60 -0.43 32.99
C LEU A 263 -2.06 -0.75 32.64
N GLY A 264 -3.00 0.15 32.92
CA GLY A 264 -4.39 0.03 32.54
C GLY A 264 -4.58 -0.05 31.00
N LEU A 265 -3.88 0.77 30.24
CA LEU A 265 -3.92 0.74 28.76
C LEU A 265 -3.48 -0.62 28.21
N GLN A 266 -2.46 -1.26 28.80
CA GLN A 266 -2.02 -2.60 28.37
C GLN A 266 -3.10 -3.68 28.61
N THR A 267 -3.96 -3.49 29.61
CA THR A 267 -5.06 -4.42 29.88
C THR A 267 -6.19 -4.32 28.86
N ILE A 268 -6.33 -3.20 28.16
CA ILE A 268 -7.27 -3.07 27.04
C ILE A 268 -6.96 -4.13 25.99
N ILE A 269 -5.70 -4.21 25.55
CA ILE A 269 -5.27 -5.19 24.57
C ILE A 269 -5.36 -6.61 25.13
N SER A 270 -4.80 -6.85 26.30
CA SER A 270 -4.64 -8.22 26.81
C SER A 270 -5.92 -8.82 27.41
N ARG A 271 -6.95 -8.02 27.77
CA ARG A 271 -8.14 -8.49 28.51
C ARG A 271 -9.47 -8.03 27.93
N GLN A 272 -9.50 -7.01 27.04
CA GLN A 272 -10.73 -6.38 26.59
C GLN A 272 -10.84 -6.34 25.05
N THR A 273 -9.84 -6.88 24.34
CA THR A 273 -9.78 -6.92 22.87
C THR A 273 -9.75 -8.37 22.40
N GLU A 274 -10.60 -8.72 21.44
CA GLU A 274 -10.65 -10.06 20.85
C GLU A 274 -9.54 -10.23 19.81
N LEU A 275 -8.33 -10.60 20.28
CA LEU A 275 -7.14 -10.75 19.44
C LEU A 275 -7.21 -11.92 18.45
N THR A 276 -8.22 -12.80 18.56
CA THR A 276 -8.49 -13.85 17.59
C THR A 276 -9.16 -13.31 16.32
N ASN A 277 -9.81 -12.16 16.42
CA ASN A 277 -10.40 -11.48 15.27
C ASN A 277 -9.31 -10.79 14.45
N GLU A 278 -8.59 -9.83 15.05
CA GLU A 278 -7.45 -9.14 14.43
C GLU A 278 -6.47 -8.64 15.52
N ALA A 279 -5.24 -8.28 15.10
CA ALA A 279 -4.24 -7.74 16.01
C ALA A 279 -4.49 -6.26 16.33
N ALA A 280 -4.09 -5.84 17.53
CA ALA A 280 -4.08 -4.44 17.93
C ALA A 280 -2.88 -4.14 18.84
N VAL A 281 -2.40 -2.89 18.81
CA VAL A 281 -1.27 -2.42 19.64
C VAL A 281 -1.59 -1.05 20.20
N ILE A 282 -1.28 -0.84 21.49
CA ILE A 282 -1.24 0.46 22.15
C ILE A 282 0.16 0.65 22.71
N THR A 283 0.83 1.73 22.32
CA THR A 283 2.17 2.05 22.81
C THR A 283 2.21 3.47 23.36
N VAL A 284 2.68 3.63 24.60
CA VAL A 284 3.08 4.94 25.12
C VAL A 284 4.54 5.15 24.73
N GLY A 285 4.79 6.07 23.79
CA GLY A 285 6.13 6.34 23.25
C GLY A 285 6.91 7.39 24.03
N LYS A 286 6.22 8.27 24.75
CA LYS A 286 6.83 9.36 25.54
C LYS A 286 5.97 9.67 26.75
N ILE A 287 6.64 9.93 27.89
CA ILE A 287 6.05 10.53 29.10
C ILE A 287 6.94 11.65 29.59
N THR A 288 6.34 12.76 30.01
CA THR A 288 7.05 13.94 30.54
C THR A 288 6.34 14.44 31.78
N SER A 289 7.10 14.62 32.88
CA SER A 289 6.58 15.20 34.13
C SER A 289 7.73 15.59 35.06
N GLY A 290 7.48 16.62 35.90
CA GLY A 290 8.37 17.06 36.96
C GLY A 290 9.66 17.71 36.50
N VAL A 291 10.32 18.43 37.44
CA VAL A 291 11.59 19.14 37.20
C VAL A 291 12.62 18.89 38.29
N ARG A 292 12.21 18.35 39.45
CA ARG A 292 13.09 18.16 40.60
C ARG A 292 12.62 16.98 41.45
N ASN A 293 13.56 16.23 42.04
CA ASN A 293 13.35 15.00 42.79
C ASN A 293 12.50 15.14 44.05
N ASN A 294 12.40 16.32 44.66
CA ASN A 294 11.69 16.53 45.92
C ASN A 294 10.38 17.34 45.72
N ILE A 295 9.86 17.41 44.51
CA ILE A 295 8.60 18.09 44.18
C ILE A 295 7.71 17.10 43.44
N ILE A 296 6.51 16.83 43.96
CA ILE A 296 5.43 16.21 43.20
C ILE A 296 4.90 17.25 42.25
N PRO A 297 4.94 17.04 40.90
CA PRO A 297 4.53 18.02 39.92
C PRO A 297 3.02 18.23 39.88
N GLU A 298 2.57 19.26 39.16
CA GLU A 298 1.15 19.54 39.00
C GLU A 298 0.54 18.70 37.84
N GLU A 299 1.35 18.35 36.85
CA GLU A 299 0.86 17.58 35.68
C GLU A 299 1.89 16.59 35.15
N ALA A 300 1.39 15.60 34.43
CA ALA A 300 2.16 14.69 33.60
C ALA A 300 1.49 14.58 32.23
N GLU A 301 2.28 14.46 31.17
CA GLU A 301 1.80 14.27 29.83
C GLU A 301 2.43 13.00 29.22
N MET A 302 1.60 12.19 28.54
CA MET A 302 2.06 11.06 27.76
C MET A 302 1.46 11.12 26.37
N ILE A 303 2.24 10.69 25.38
CA ILE A 303 1.83 10.55 23.99
C ILE A 303 2.17 9.15 23.49
N GLY A 304 1.31 8.64 22.61
CA GLY A 304 1.47 7.29 22.12
C GLY A 304 0.79 7.05 20.78
N THR A 305 0.84 5.82 20.33
CA THR A 305 0.26 5.36 19.08
C THR A 305 -0.65 4.18 19.29
N ILE A 306 -1.68 4.10 18.43
CA ILE A 306 -2.62 2.98 18.36
C ILE A 306 -2.50 2.39 16.95
N ARG A 307 -2.44 1.06 16.86
CA ARG A 307 -2.51 0.31 15.61
C ARG A 307 -3.62 -0.72 15.71
N THR A 308 -4.51 -0.75 14.72
CA THR A 308 -5.63 -1.71 14.67
C THR A 308 -5.82 -2.17 13.23
N LEU A 309 -6.27 -3.41 13.06
CA LEU A 309 -6.53 -4.02 11.75
C LEU A 309 -8.02 -4.22 11.46
N ASP A 310 -8.87 -3.78 12.38
CA ASP A 310 -10.33 -3.80 12.27
C ASP A 310 -10.92 -2.48 12.75
N THR A 311 -11.85 -1.91 11.96
CA THR A 311 -12.44 -0.59 12.25
C THR A 311 -13.36 -0.59 13.46
N THR A 312 -14.04 -1.71 13.74
CA THR A 312 -14.91 -1.83 14.93
C THR A 312 -14.04 -1.91 16.18
N MET A 313 -12.99 -2.73 16.13
CA MET A 313 -11.99 -2.83 17.19
C MET A 313 -11.33 -1.47 17.47
N GLN A 314 -10.99 -0.70 16.43
CA GLN A 314 -10.43 0.65 16.56
C GLN A 314 -11.32 1.55 17.43
N LYS A 315 -12.61 1.65 17.11
CA LYS A 315 -13.58 2.47 17.85
C LYS A 315 -13.67 2.03 19.33
N ILE A 316 -13.78 0.73 19.56
CA ILE A 316 -13.84 0.18 20.93
C ILE A 316 -12.57 0.52 21.71
N ILE A 317 -11.38 0.40 21.09
CA ILE A 317 -10.10 0.72 21.74
C ILE A 317 -10.03 2.21 22.09
N HIS A 318 -10.46 3.12 21.19
CA HIS A 318 -10.50 4.56 21.47
C HIS A 318 -11.37 4.88 22.71
N GLU A 319 -12.57 4.32 22.76
CA GLU A 319 -13.48 4.49 23.92
C GLU A 319 -12.86 3.95 25.21
N LYS A 320 -12.23 2.77 25.14
CA LYS A 320 -11.58 2.13 26.30
C LYS A 320 -10.37 2.92 26.79
N ILE A 321 -9.54 3.49 25.92
CA ILE A 321 -8.40 4.34 26.30
C ILE A 321 -8.91 5.53 27.11
N LYS A 322 -9.93 6.23 26.60
CA LYS A 322 -10.51 7.38 27.29
C LYS A 322 -11.08 7.00 28.65
N LEU A 323 -11.95 5.99 28.67
CA LEU A 323 -12.59 5.52 29.91
C LEU A 323 -11.55 5.06 30.96
N THR A 324 -10.56 4.27 30.54
CA THR A 324 -9.53 3.74 31.46
C THR A 324 -8.70 4.88 32.06
N ALA A 325 -8.24 5.83 31.24
CA ALA A 325 -7.45 6.94 31.74
C ALA A 325 -8.24 7.85 32.68
N GLU A 326 -9.47 8.21 32.32
CA GLU A 326 -10.35 9.06 33.12
C GLU A 326 -10.68 8.41 34.49
N LYS A 327 -11.04 7.12 34.50
CA LYS A 327 -11.44 6.43 35.75
C LYS A 327 -10.26 6.13 36.69
N ILE A 328 -9.09 5.83 36.15
CA ILE A 328 -7.88 5.68 36.99
C ILE A 328 -7.51 7.03 37.61
N ALA A 329 -7.51 8.12 36.83
CA ALA A 329 -7.23 9.44 37.36
C ALA A 329 -8.25 9.87 38.44
N GLU A 330 -9.53 9.70 38.17
CA GLU A 330 -10.62 10.00 39.11
C GLU A 330 -10.46 9.25 40.43
N SER A 331 -10.11 7.96 40.40
CA SER A 331 -9.92 7.15 41.62
C SER A 331 -8.82 7.66 42.54
N ALA A 332 -7.84 8.40 41.99
CA ALA A 332 -6.74 8.99 42.75
C ALA A 332 -6.97 10.50 43.05
N GLY A 333 -8.13 11.05 42.72
CA GLY A 333 -8.42 12.49 42.87
C GLY A 333 -7.73 13.38 41.83
N ALA A 334 -7.22 12.79 40.72
CA ALA A 334 -6.66 13.48 39.59
C ALA A 334 -7.70 13.63 38.45
N LYS A 335 -7.34 14.35 37.39
CA LYS A 335 -8.13 14.44 36.18
C LYS A 335 -7.26 14.04 34.99
N ALA A 336 -7.72 13.12 34.12
CA ALA A 336 -7.11 12.86 32.83
C ALA A 336 -7.88 13.57 31.72
N GLU A 337 -7.13 14.19 30.80
CA GLU A 337 -7.65 14.76 29.56
C GLU A 337 -7.06 13.94 28.41
N VAL A 338 -7.92 13.29 27.62
CA VAL A 338 -7.51 12.37 26.55
C VAL A 338 -7.90 12.97 25.21
N ASP A 339 -6.91 13.14 24.33
CA ASP A 339 -7.10 13.49 22.92
C ASP A 339 -6.63 12.34 22.05
N ILE A 340 -7.44 11.93 21.06
CA ILE A 340 -7.11 10.90 20.09
C ILE A 340 -7.24 11.51 18.69
N LYS A 341 -6.11 11.57 18.00
CA LYS A 341 -6.06 11.99 16.61
C LYS A 341 -6.15 10.75 15.72
N ILE A 342 -7.24 10.66 14.99
CA ILE A 342 -7.44 9.64 13.97
C ILE A 342 -6.53 10.00 12.80
N GLY A 343 -5.66 9.07 12.43
CA GLY A 343 -4.77 9.19 11.29
C GLY A 343 -5.26 8.33 10.12
N TYR A 344 -4.38 7.50 9.56
CA TYR A 344 -4.76 6.64 8.44
C TYR A 344 -5.73 5.55 8.91
N PRO A 345 -6.83 5.32 8.16
CA PRO A 345 -7.73 4.20 8.41
C PRO A 345 -7.05 2.84 8.18
N VAL A 346 -7.74 1.76 8.54
CA VAL A 346 -7.33 0.41 8.14
C VAL A 346 -7.31 0.32 6.61
N THR A 347 -6.19 -0.11 6.03
CA THR A 347 -6.12 -0.46 4.61
C THR A 347 -6.88 -1.77 4.41
N TYR A 348 -8.14 -1.62 4.01
CA TYR A 348 -9.09 -2.72 3.99
C TYR A 348 -9.34 -3.22 2.58
N ASN A 349 -8.87 -4.43 2.30
CA ASN A 349 -9.17 -5.12 1.05
C ASN A 349 -10.58 -5.71 1.12
N ASN A 350 -11.47 -5.23 0.26
CA ASN A 350 -12.84 -5.73 0.18
C ASN A 350 -12.85 -7.24 -0.12
N PRO A 351 -13.40 -8.10 0.76
CA PRO A 351 -13.29 -9.55 0.61
C PRO A 351 -13.92 -10.10 -0.67
N GLN A 352 -15.07 -9.54 -1.08
CA GLN A 352 -15.77 -9.95 -2.28
C GLN A 352 -14.99 -9.56 -3.54
N LEU A 353 -14.46 -8.33 -3.58
CA LEU A 353 -13.59 -7.87 -4.66
C LEU A 353 -12.31 -8.71 -4.71
N THR A 354 -11.66 -8.94 -3.56
CA THR A 354 -10.44 -9.74 -3.47
C THR A 354 -10.65 -11.15 -4.01
N ALA A 355 -11.72 -11.84 -3.57
CA ALA A 355 -12.04 -13.18 -4.05
C ALA A 355 -12.35 -13.20 -5.56
N LYS A 356 -13.08 -12.18 -6.06
CA LYS A 356 -13.40 -12.04 -7.50
C LYS A 356 -12.15 -11.80 -8.34
N MET A 357 -11.17 -11.03 -7.84
CA MET A 357 -10.01 -10.58 -8.61
C MET A 357 -8.75 -11.42 -8.37
N LEU A 358 -8.77 -12.36 -7.41
CA LEU A 358 -7.65 -13.28 -7.17
C LEU A 358 -7.23 -14.05 -8.44
N PRO A 359 -8.14 -14.63 -9.24
CA PRO A 359 -7.77 -15.28 -10.49
C PRO A 359 -7.04 -14.37 -11.48
N SER A 360 -7.29 -13.06 -11.45
CA SER A 360 -6.60 -12.09 -12.31
C SER A 360 -5.13 -11.92 -11.90
N LEU A 361 -4.86 -11.89 -10.60
CA LEU A 361 -3.49 -11.85 -10.07
C LEU A 361 -2.75 -13.16 -10.37
N GLU A 362 -3.44 -14.31 -10.24
CA GLU A 362 -2.90 -15.63 -10.56
C GLU A 362 -2.58 -15.79 -12.05
N LYS A 363 -3.39 -15.25 -12.95
CA LYS A 363 -3.08 -15.18 -14.40
C LYS A 363 -1.83 -14.35 -14.67
N ALA A 364 -1.66 -13.24 -13.96
CA ALA A 364 -0.49 -12.37 -14.16
C ALA A 364 0.81 -13.00 -13.67
N ALA A 365 0.81 -13.60 -12.47
CA ALA A 365 1.98 -14.09 -11.75
C ALA A 365 2.21 -15.60 -11.89
N GLY A 366 1.17 -16.38 -12.19
CA GLY A 366 1.09 -17.84 -11.96
C GLY A 366 0.57 -18.15 -10.55
N GLU A 367 -0.31 -19.14 -10.44
CA GLU A 367 -1.02 -19.51 -9.21
C GLU A 367 -0.08 -19.68 -8.00
N ASN A 368 1.05 -20.38 -8.16
CA ASN A 368 2.01 -20.63 -7.09
C ASN A 368 2.78 -19.38 -6.61
N ASN A 369 2.68 -18.29 -7.34
CA ASN A 369 3.36 -17.03 -7.06
C ASN A 369 2.44 -15.96 -6.44
N VAL A 370 1.18 -16.30 -6.17
CA VAL A 370 0.23 -15.43 -5.46
C VAL A 370 -0.05 -16.02 -4.09
N ARG A 371 0.25 -15.27 -3.02
CA ARG A 371 0.21 -15.82 -1.65
C ARG A 371 -0.51 -14.89 -0.69
N VAL A 372 -1.30 -15.47 0.20
CA VAL A 372 -1.85 -14.76 1.36
C VAL A 372 -0.75 -14.56 2.39
N VAL A 373 -0.65 -13.34 2.94
CA VAL A 373 0.33 -13.01 3.99
C VAL A 373 -0.38 -12.52 5.25
N LYS A 374 0.39 -12.39 6.35
CA LYS A 374 -0.08 -11.72 7.56
C LYS A 374 -0.23 -10.22 7.29
N ALA A 375 -1.13 -9.57 8.05
CA ALA A 375 -1.25 -8.13 8.03
C ALA A 375 0.04 -7.43 8.49
N SER A 376 0.27 -6.24 7.94
CA SER A 376 1.32 -5.33 8.40
C SER A 376 0.77 -4.36 9.46
N THR A 377 1.60 -4.01 10.45
CA THR A 377 1.29 -2.93 11.39
C THR A 377 1.71 -1.55 10.89
N GLY A 378 2.30 -1.45 9.70
CA GLY A 378 2.44 -0.21 8.94
C GLY A 378 1.07 0.35 8.54
N ALA A 379 1.03 1.61 8.16
CA ALA A 379 -0.17 2.28 7.66
C ALA A 379 0.03 2.67 6.19
N GLU A 380 -1.08 2.89 5.47
CA GLU A 380 -1.10 3.21 4.05
C GLU A 380 -2.36 4.04 3.76
N ASP A 381 -2.20 5.18 3.13
CA ASP A 381 -3.30 6.12 2.91
C ASP A 381 -4.23 5.74 1.73
N PHE A 382 -3.89 4.69 0.95
CA PHE A 382 -4.86 4.01 0.06
C PHE A 382 -6.15 3.65 0.80
N SER A 383 -6.05 3.49 2.11
CA SER A 383 -7.18 3.26 3.02
C SER A 383 -8.31 4.27 2.87
N PHE A 384 -8.03 5.53 2.57
CA PHE A 384 -9.06 6.55 2.34
C PHE A 384 -9.89 6.26 1.08
N TYR A 385 -9.29 5.75 0.01
CA TYR A 385 -10.04 5.30 -1.17
C TYR A 385 -10.88 4.08 -0.87
N ALA A 386 -10.30 3.11 -0.13
CA ALA A 386 -10.99 1.88 0.24
C ALA A 386 -12.19 2.10 1.18
N GLN A 387 -12.26 3.25 1.86
CA GLN A 387 -13.45 3.68 2.60
C GLN A 387 -14.57 4.21 1.71
N LYS A 388 -14.28 4.63 0.49
CA LYS A 388 -15.24 5.23 -0.43
C LYS A 388 -15.79 4.24 -1.44
N VAL A 389 -14.92 3.37 -1.96
CA VAL A 389 -15.24 2.36 -2.98
C VAL A 389 -14.57 1.04 -2.64
N PRO A 390 -15.07 -0.11 -3.13
CA PRO A 390 -14.35 -1.36 -2.99
C PRO A 390 -12.90 -1.23 -3.48
N GLY A 391 -11.94 -1.56 -2.60
CA GLY A 391 -10.51 -1.48 -2.88
C GLY A 391 -9.84 -2.85 -2.81
N LEU A 392 -8.79 -3.03 -3.61
CA LEU A 392 -7.83 -4.14 -3.50
C LEU A 392 -6.42 -3.57 -3.62
N PHE A 393 -5.67 -3.71 -2.53
CA PHE A 393 -4.26 -3.34 -2.41
C PHE A 393 -3.43 -4.60 -2.22
N PHE A 394 -2.40 -4.78 -3.04
CA PHE A 394 -1.54 -5.97 -2.99
C PHE A 394 -0.07 -5.58 -3.01
N PHE A 395 0.80 -6.51 -2.61
CA PHE A 395 2.24 -6.28 -2.58
C PHE A 395 2.91 -7.01 -3.73
N LEU A 396 3.80 -6.31 -4.44
CA LEU A 396 4.63 -6.82 -5.51
C LEU A 396 6.03 -7.11 -4.98
N GLY A 397 6.55 -8.31 -5.19
CA GLY A 397 7.90 -8.66 -4.79
C GLY A 397 8.96 -7.85 -5.54
N GLY A 398 9.89 -7.29 -4.77
CA GLY A 398 11.05 -6.53 -5.24
C GLY A 398 12.38 -7.02 -4.66
N LYS A 399 12.37 -8.03 -3.78
CA LYS A 399 13.60 -8.64 -3.23
C LYS A 399 14.30 -9.47 -4.31
N PRO A 400 15.61 -9.25 -4.57
CA PRO A 400 16.36 -10.11 -5.46
C PRO A 400 16.36 -11.58 -5.02
N LYS A 401 16.32 -12.51 -5.98
CA LYS A 401 16.24 -13.96 -5.69
C LYS A 401 17.44 -14.51 -4.93
N ASN A 402 18.62 -13.89 -5.10
CA ASN A 402 19.87 -14.31 -4.48
C ASN A 402 20.13 -13.65 -3.12
N VAL A 403 19.15 -12.94 -2.56
CA VAL A 403 19.25 -12.30 -1.24
C VAL A 403 18.29 -13.00 -0.29
N ASP A 404 18.79 -13.43 0.86
CA ASP A 404 17.95 -13.99 1.91
C ASP A 404 17.06 -12.89 2.53
N THR A 405 15.87 -13.27 2.99
CA THR A 405 14.92 -12.28 3.52
C THR A 405 15.46 -11.53 4.74
N ILE A 406 16.32 -12.17 5.54
CA ILE A 406 16.92 -11.53 6.70
C ILE A 406 17.95 -10.44 6.31
N ASP A 407 18.56 -10.57 5.15
CA ASP A 407 19.55 -9.63 4.61
C ASP A 407 18.94 -8.61 3.65
N ALA A 408 17.64 -8.72 3.39
CA ALA A 408 16.92 -7.81 2.52
C ALA A 408 16.85 -6.40 3.13
N SER A 409 17.13 -5.40 2.31
CA SER A 409 17.04 -4.00 2.72
C SER A 409 15.61 -3.64 3.11
N GLN A 410 15.45 -3.05 4.29
CA GLN A 410 14.13 -2.65 4.78
C GLN A 410 13.69 -1.32 4.13
N HIS A 411 12.38 -1.14 4.02
CA HIS A 411 11.81 0.15 3.68
C HIS A 411 12.22 1.22 4.70
N HIS A 412 12.24 2.49 4.28
CA HIS A 412 12.60 3.68 5.08
C HIS A 412 14.04 3.64 5.60
N THR A 413 14.94 2.89 4.94
CA THR A 413 16.36 2.85 5.29
C THR A 413 17.25 3.40 4.17
N PRO A 414 18.46 3.92 4.51
CA PRO A 414 19.42 4.38 3.52
C PRO A 414 19.91 3.30 2.54
N ASP A 415 19.71 2.04 2.87
CA ASP A 415 20.14 0.87 2.09
C ASP A 415 19.00 0.23 1.31
N PHE A 416 17.83 0.85 1.25
CA PHE A 416 16.67 0.34 0.51
C PHE A 416 17.04 0.05 -0.94
N PHE A 417 16.72 -1.15 -1.38
CA PHE A 417 17.01 -1.63 -2.74
C PHE A 417 15.94 -2.62 -3.20
N ILE A 418 15.61 -2.56 -4.48
CA ILE A 418 14.68 -3.49 -5.14
C ILE A 418 15.20 -3.94 -6.49
N ASP A 419 14.78 -5.13 -6.91
CA ASP A 419 15.02 -5.71 -8.23
C ASP A 419 13.96 -5.23 -9.23
N GLU A 420 14.37 -4.50 -10.26
CA GLU A 420 13.51 -3.90 -11.27
C GLU A 420 12.86 -4.95 -12.20
N SER A 421 13.33 -6.19 -12.23
CA SER A 421 12.76 -7.25 -13.08
C SER A 421 11.31 -7.61 -12.70
N GLY A 422 10.87 -7.22 -11.50
CA GLY A 422 9.47 -7.36 -11.04
C GLY A 422 8.48 -6.43 -11.73
N PHE A 423 8.91 -5.37 -12.39
CA PHE A 423 8.01 -4.34 -12.93
C PHE A 423 7.10 -4.85 -14.05
N ILE A 424 7.57 -5.80 -14.86
CA ILE A 424 6.72 -6.49 -15.85
C ILE A 424 5.51 -7.12 -15.16
N LEU A 425 5.71 -7.78 -14.01
CA LEU A 425 4.62 -8.40 -13.27
C LEU A 425 3.66 -7.34 -12.72
N GLY A 426 4.16 -6.22 -12.21
CA GLY A 426 3.33 -5.12 -11.73
C GLY A 426 2.40 -4.57 -12.84
N MET A 427 2.96 -4.29 -14.02
CA MET A 427 2.18 -3.87 -15.20
C MET A 427 1.14 -4.91 -15.61
N LYS A 428 1.53 -6.18 -15.70
CA LYS A 428 0.62 -7.29 -16.03
C LYS A 428 -0.51 -7.41 -15.03
N ALA A 429 -0.22 -7.33 -13.74
CA ALA A 429 -1.23 -7.47 -12.69
C ALA A 429 -2.27 -6.35 -12.77
N LEU A 430 -1.84 -5.08 -12.84
CA LEU A 430 -2.76 -3.95 -12.95
C LEU A 430 -3.59 -4.00 -14.24
N ALA A 431 -2.97 -4.32 -15.38
CA ALA A 431 -3.70 -4.43 -16.65
C ALA A 431 -4.69 -5.61 -16.63
N GLN A 432 -4.32 -6.75 -16.03
CA GLN A 432 -5.19 -7.92 -15.91
C GLN A 432 -6.40 -7.62 -15.01
N LEU A 433 -6.20 -6.90 -13.90
CA LEU A 433 -7.31 -6.45 -13.04
C LEU A 433 -8.31 -5.60 -13.83
N VAL A 434 -7.83 -4.72 -14.71
CA VAL A 434 -8.71 -3.87 -15.54
C VAL A 434 -9.54 -4.70 -16.52
N ILE A 435 -8.95 -5.63 -17.27
CA ILE A 435 -9.70 -6.41 -18.27
C ILE A 435 -10.68 -7.40 -17.65
N ASP A 436 -10.45 -7.84 -16.41
CA ASP A 436 -11.31 -8.79 -15.69
C ASP A 436 -12.37 -8.10 -14.80
N THR A 437 -12.25 -6.80 -14.56
CA THR A 437 -13.28 -6.00 -13.84
C THR A 437 -14.49 -5.77 -14.75
N LYS A 438 -15.66 -6.28 -14.29
CA LYS A 438 -16.94 -6.25 -15.02
C LYS A 438 -18.01 -5.63 -14.16
#